data_c91106d7f981029df50a4a72111b4200
#
_entry.id   c91106d7f981029df50a4a72111b4200
#
_cell.length_a   1.000
_cell.length_b   1.000
_cell.length_c   1.000
_cell.angle_alpha   90.00
_cell.angle_beta   90.00
_cell.angle_gamma   90.00
#
_symmetry.space_group_name_H-M   'P 1'
#
loop_
_entity.id
_entity.type
_entity.pdbx_description
1 polymer ?
#
loop_
_entity_poly.entity_id
_entity_poly.type
_entity_poly.pdbx_seq_one_letter_code
_entity_poly.pdbx_strand_id
1 'polypeptide(L)'
;FVSENLLLENKKVDEVLKLLKKNNLIYQGIIDKPKSKKIDDWEPRKQHLFKSKDFGDDVDRPIIKSDGNYTYFAKDIAYHFDKFQRGFYFMINVWGADHSGYIKRLKSAVSAVTKNKVNLIIKICQLVKIVENKSVMKMSKREGKFLPIDKVIKKVGRDVTRFIMLTRKNTEKLEKYRKIKKS
;
A
#
# COMPACT_ATOMS: atom_id res chain seq x y z
N PHE A 1 -9.30 -15.97 0.88
CA PHE A 1 -8.56 -15.21 -0.15
C PHE A 1 -9.56 -14.49 -1.05
N VAL A 2 -9.21 -13.27 -1.45
CA VAL A 2 -10.00 -12.45 -2.38
C VAL A 2 -9.08 -12.03 -3.52
N SER A 3 -9.52 -12.26 -4.77
CA SER A 3 -8.80 -11.81 -5.96
C SER A 3 -9.13 -10.34 -6.25
N GLU A 4 -8.13 -9.53 -6.56
CA GLU A 4 -8.32 -8.15 -6.98
C GLU A 4 -9.12 -8.06 -8.29
N ASN A 5 -8.94 -9.04 -9.19
CA ASN A 5 -9.69 -9.09 -10.44
C ASN A 5 -11.20 -9.28 -10.21
N LEU A 6 -11.61 -10.11 -9.23
CA LEU A 6 -13.01 -10.27 -8.89
C LEU A 6 -13.69 -8.98 -8.43
N LEU A 7 -12.95 -8.06 -7.82
CA LEU A 7 -13.50 -6.75 -7.44
C LEU A 7 -13.86 -5.89 -8.66
N LEU A 8 -13.09 -6.02 -9.75
CA LEU A 8 -13.37 -5.33 -11.01
C LEU A 8 -14.54 -6.00 -11.75
N GLU A 9 -14.52 -7.30 -11.86
CA GLU A 9 -15.59 -8.10 -12.50
C GLU A 9 -16.94 -7.88 -11.81
N ASN A 10 -16.96 -7.83 -10.48
CA ASN A 10 -18.16 -7.58 -9.67
C ASN A 10 -18.52 -6.08 -9.55
N LYS A 11 -17.89 -5.21 -10.35
CA LYS A 11 -18.17 -3.75 -10.38
C LYS A 11 -18.09 -3.06 -9.01
N LYS A 12 -17.27 -3.61 -8.09
CA LYS A 12 -17.13 -3.06 -6.73
C LYS A 12 -16.53 -1.65 -6.72
N VAL A 13 -15.67 -1.33 -7.69
CA VAL A 13 -15.13 0.02 -7.85
C VAL A 13 -16.24 1.00 -8.22
N ASP A 14 -17.13 0.62 -9.15
CA ASP A 14 -18.28 1.45 -9.55
C ASP A 14 -19.25 1.70 -8.40
N GLU A 15 -19.50 0.67 -7.58
CA GLU A 15 -20.34 0.76 -6.38
C GLU A 15 -19.81 1.82 -5.41
N VAL A 16 -18.53 1.76 -5.10
CA VAL A 16 -17.86 2.72 -4.20
C VAL A 16 -17.88 4.13 -4.79
N LEU A 17 -17.63 4.27 -6.09
CA LEU A 17 -17.67 5.58 -6.74
C LEU A 17 -19.07 6.19 -6.72
N LYS A 18 -20.13 5.38 -6.92
CA LYS A 18 -21.51 5.82 -6.75
C LYS A 18 -21.79 6.28 -5.33
N LEU A 19 -21.32 5.53 -4.32
CA LEU A 19 -21.45 5.90 -2.91
C LEU A 19 -20.77 7.24 -2.61
N LEU A 20 -19.54 7.42 -3.06
CA LEU A 20 -18.75 8.64 -2.85
C LEU A 20 -19.40 9.84 -3.57
N LYS A 21 -19.89 9.66 -4.80
CA LYS A 21 -20.64 10.70 -5.54
C LYS A 21 -21.93 11.08 -4.83
N LYS A 22 -22.72 10.11 -4.37
CA LYS A 22 -23.96 10.34 -3.61
C LYS A 22 -23.73 11.18 -2.36
N ASN A 23 -22.57 11.01 -1.72
CA ASN A 23 -22.19 11.76 -0.53
C ASN A 23 -21.45 13.08 -0.85
N ASN A 24 -21.39 13.52 -2.10
CA ASN A 24 -20.67 14.72 -2.55
C ASN A 24 -19.16 14.73 -2.20
N LEU A 25 -18.55 13.55 -2.14
CA LEU A 25 -17.14 13.37 -1.78
C LEU A 25 -16.20 13.30 -3.00
N ILE A 26 -16.74 13.45 -4.21
CA ILE A 26 -15.98 13.47 -5.47
C ILE A 26 -16.27 14.76 -6.20
N TYR A 27 -15.22 15.39 -6.72
CA TYR A 27 -15.32 16.58 -7.57
C TYR A 27 -14.28 16.53 -8.70
N GLN A 28 -14.47 17.37 -9.72
CA GLN A 28 -13.45 17.57 -10.76
C GLN A 28 -12.47 18.65 -10.32
N GLY A 29 -11.17 18.33 -10.39
CA GLY A 29 -10.11 19.24 -9.99
C GLY A 29 -8.79 18.95 -10.69
N ILE A 30 -7.84 19.85 -10.51
CA ILE A 30 -6.47 19.73 -10.98
C ILE A 30 -5.59 19.58 -9.74
N ILE A 31 -4.67 18.61 -9.75
CA ILE A 31 -3.70 18.45 -8.68
C ILE A 31 -2.48 19.29 -8.98
N ASP A 32 -1.97 19.99 -7.98
CA ASP A 32 -0.72 20.74 -8.08
C ASP A 32 0.47 19.82 -8.41
N LYS A 33 1.46 20.39 -9.09
CA LYS A 33 2.69 19.69 -9.43
C LYS A 33 3.34 19.11 -8.16
N PRO A 34 3.67 17.80 -8.13
CA PRO A 34 4.33 17.20 -6.98
C PRO A 34 5.67 17.88 -6.69
N LYS A 35 5.89 18.37 -5.47
CA LYS A 35 7.11 19.08 -5.06
C LYS A 35 8.40 18.27 -5.22
N SER A 36 8.31 16.93 -5.26
CA SER A 36 9.47 16.02 -5.20
C SER A 36 9.95 15.46 -6.55
N LYS A 37 9.30 15.78 -7.66
CA LYS A 37 9.71 15.29 -8.98
C LYS A 37 9.88 16.46 -9.94
N LYS A 38 11.08 16.63 -10.50
CA LYS A 38 11.28 17.35 -11.75
C LYS A 38 10.60 16.52 -12.85
N ILE A 39 9.33 16.77 -13.09
CA ILE A 39 8.58 16.21 -14.20
C ILE A 39 8.55 17.35 -15.20
N ASP A 40 9.41 17.30 -16.21
CA ASP A 40 9.49 18.33 -17.24
C ASP A 40 8.24 18.35 -18.11
N ASP A 41 7.49 17.21 -18.15
CA ASP A 41 6.26 17.03 -18.93
C ASP A 41 4.98 17.03 -18.07
N TRP A 42 4.97 17.72 -16.90
CA TRP A 42 3.77 17.81 -16.10
C TRP A 42 2.77 18.80 -16.73
N GLU A 43 1.58 18.31 -17.04
CA GLU A 43 0.47 19.13 -17.51
C GLU A 43 -0.67 19.15 -16.49
N PRO A 44 -1.34 20.31 -16.28
CA PRO A 44 -2.51 20.40 -15.44
C PRO A 44 -3.70 19.70 -16.14
N ARG A 45 -4.04 18.49 -15.69
CA ARG A 45 -5.17 17.73 -16.25
C ARG A 45 -6.30 17.62 -15.24
N LYS A 46 -7.54 17.90 -15.68
CA LYS A 46 -8.73 17.65 -14.84
C LYS A 46 -8.90 16.16 -14.57
N GLN A 47 -9.07 15.82 -13.31
CA GLN A 47 -9.28 14.46 -12.82
C GLN A 47 -10.44 14.45 -11.83
N HIS A 48 -11.00 13.27 -11.54
CA HIS A 48 -11.95 13.16 -10.45
C HIS A 48 -11.18 12.91 -9.15
N LEU A 49 -11.35 13.84 -8.22
CA LEU A 49 -10.67 13.87 -6.94
C LEU A 49 -11.62 13.45 -5.81
N PHE A 50 -11.16 12.65 -4.91
CA PHE A 50 -11.81 12.36 -3.64
C PHE A 50 -11.36 13.38 -2.60
N LYS A 51 -12.31 13.92 -1.83
CA LYS A 51 -12.09 14.88 -0.73
C LYS A 51 -11.41 14.21 0.47
N SER A 52 -10.18 13.76 0.29
CA SER A 52 -9.39 13.04 1.29
C SER A 52 -9.06 13.90 2.50
N LYS A 53 -8.88 15.20 2.29
CA LYS A 53 -8.58 16.18 3.35
C LYS A 53 -9.65 16.23 4.42
N ASP A 54 -10.91 16.10 4.05
CA ASP A 54 -12.05 16.12 4.98
C ASP A 54 -12.01 14.93 5.96
N PHE A 55 -11.17 13.92 5.68
CA PHE A 55 -11.02 12.71 6.47
C PHE A 55 -9.59 12.49 6.99
N GLY A 56 -8.76 13.54 7.03
CA GLY A 56 -7.45 13.52 7.67
C GLY A 56 -6.25 13.20 6.78
N ASP A 57 -6.40 13.22 5.45
CA ASP A 57 -5.25 13.22 4.52
C ASP A 57 -4.69 14.64 4.34
N ASP A 58 -3.49 14.75 3.81
CA ASP A 58 -2.81 16.03 3.60
C ASP A 58 -3.33 16.75 2.32
N VAL A 59 -3.80 15.99 1.32
CA VAL A 59 -4.30 16.51 0.03
C VAL A 59 -5.41 15.63 -0.50
N ASP A 60 -6.29 16.20 -1.35
CA ASP A 60 -7.28 15.43 -2.09
C ASP A 60 -6.62 14.51 -3.13
N ARG A 61 -7.24 13.36 -3.39
CA ARG A 61 -6.60 12.30 -4.16
C ARG A 61 -7.36 11.92 -5.43
N PRO A 62 -6.65 11.70 -6.54
CA PRO A 62 -7.28 11.23 -7.76
C PRO A 62 -7.79 9.80 -7.60
N ILE A 63 -9.04 9.58 -8.00
CA ILE A 63 -9.67 8.27 -8.05
C ILE A 63 -10.00 7.83 -9.46
N ILE A 64 -10.24 8.78 -10.37
CA ILE A 64 -10.33 8.54 -11.81
C ILE A 64 -9.34 9.49 -12.48
N LYS A 65 -8.51 8.93 -13.36
CA LYS A 65 -7.52 9.66 -14.15
C LYS A 65 -8.19 10.50 -15.23
N SER A 66 -7.43 11.38 -15.87
CA SER A 66 -7.89 12.18 -17.03
C SER A 66 -8.33 11.33 -18.24
N ASP A 67 -7.78 10.13 -18.38
CA ASP A 67 -8.13 9.15 -19.40
C ASP A 67 -9.38 8.30 -19.08
N GLY A 68 -10.06 8.57 -17.96
CA GLY A 68 -11.23 7.83 -17.48
C GLY A 68 -10.91 6.55 -16.71
N ASN A 69 -9.67 6.11 -16.66
CA ASN A 69 -9.28 4.88 -15.97
C ASN A 69 -9.26 5.07 -14.44
N TYR A 70 -9.57 4.01 -13.71
CA TYR A 70 -9.45 3.99 -12.25
C TYR A 70 -8.00 4.05 -11.81
N THR A 71 -7.73 4.79 -10.74
CA THR A 71 -6.45 4.72 -10.05
C THR A 71 -6.36 3.45 -9.19
N TYR A 72 -5.16 3.03 -8.82
CA TYR A 72 -4.98 1.98 -7.81
C TYR A 72 -5.68 2.32 -6.50
N PHE A 73 -5.72 3.61 -6.15
CA PHE A 73 -6.40 4.08 -4.95
C PHE A 73 -7.91 3.81 -4.97
N ALA A 74 -8.58 3.99 -6.11
CA ALA A 74 -9.99 3.64 -6.25
C ALA A 74 -10.25 2.14 -6.01
N LYS A 75 -9.35 1.28 -6.48
CA LYS A 75 -9.41 -0.17 -6.26
C LYS A 75 -9.20 -0.53 -4.79
N ASP A 76 -8.23 0.12 -4.12
CA ASP A 76 -7.98 -0.08 -2.70
C ASP A 76 -9.17 0.33 -1.83
N ILE A 77 -9.85 1.43 -2.17
CA ILE A 77 -11.08 1.84 -1.49
C ILE A 77 -12.16 0.77 -1.65
N ALA A 78 -12.37 0.29 -2.88
CA ALA A 78 -13.36 -0.75 -3.18
C ALA A 78 -13.07 -2.05 -2.41
N TYR A 79 -11.80 -2.45 -2.31
CA TYR A 79 -11.40 -3.63 -1.56
C TYR A 79 -11.70 -3.52 -0.06
N HIS A 80 -11.42 -2.37 0.54
CA HIS A 80 -11.73 -2.16 1.96
C HIS A 80 -13.23 -2.01 2.21
N PHE A 81 -13.96 -1.41 1.27
CA PHE A 81 -15.42 -1.34 1.35
C PHE A 81 -16.08 -2.72 1.23
N ASP A 82 -15.58 -3.58 0.32
CA ASP A 82 -16.02 -4.97 0.22
C ASP A 82 -15.78 -5.75 1.52
N LYS A 83 -14.63 -5.58 2.16
CA LYS A 83 -14.39 -6.16 3.51
C LYS A 83 -15.43 -5.68 4.53
N PHE A 84 -15.73 -4.39 4.54
CA PHE A 84 -16.74 -3.82 5.42
C PHE A 84 -18.14 -4.41 5.15
N GLN A 85 -18.53 -4.55 3.88
CA GLN A 85 -19.80 -5.18 3.50
C GLN A 85 -19.88 -6.64 3.94
N ARG A 86 -18.76 -7.36 3.98
CA ARG A 86 -18.65 -8.72 4.50
C ARG A 86 -18.62 -8.80 6.03
N GLY A 87 -18.79 -7.68 6.75
CA GLY A 87 -18.88 -7.63 8.20
C GLY A 87 -17.53 -7.49 8.93
N PHE A 88 -16.45 -7.17 8.25
CA PHE A 88 -15.16 -6.94 8.91
C PHE A 88 -15.06 -5.49 9.38
N TYR A 89 -15.24 -5.27 10.68
CA TYR A 89 -15.11 -3.95 11.32
C TYR A 89 -13.73 -3.70 11.91
N PHE A 90 -12.90 -4.73 11.99
CA PHE A 90 -11.51 -4.65 12.42
C PHE A 90 -10.62 -5.18 11.30
N MET A 91 -9.75 -4.32 10.75
CA MET A 91 -8.91 -4.63 9.61
C MET A 91 -7.44 -4.36 9.94
N ILE A 92 -6.56 -5.26 9.53
CA ILE A 92 -5.11 -5.11 9.68
C ILE A 92 -4.46 -5.21 8.31
N ASN A 93 -3.75 -4.16 7.92
CA ASN A 93 -2.88 -4.17 6.75
C ASN A 93 -1.41 -4.25 7.20
N VAL A 94 -0.65 -5.16 6.59
CA VAL A 94 0.79 -5.29 6.82
C VAL A 94 1.51 -4.86 5.55
N TRP A 95 2.27 -3.76 5.62
CA TRP A 95 2.90 -3.12 4.47
C TRP A 95 4.42 -2.96 4.64
N GLY A 96 5.15 -2.93 3.53
CA GLY A 96 6.54 -2.50 3.52
C GLY A 96 6.67 -0.99 3.83
N ALA A 97 7.83 -0.58 4.33
CA ALA A 97 8.11 0.81 4.72
C ALA A 97 8.02 1.80 3.54
N ASP A 98 8.17 1.33 2.32
CA ASP A 98 7.99 2.09 1.07
C ASP A 98 6.55 2.58 0.87
N HIS A 99 5.57 1.96 1.53
CA HIS A 99 4.16 2.37 1.52
C HIS A 99 3.76 3.31 2.67
N SER A 100 4.70 3.75 3.52
CA SER A 100 4.39 4.58 4.69
C SER A 100 3.65 5.88 4.34
N GLY A 101 3.98 6.52 3.22
CA GLY A 101 3.30 7.71 2.72
C GLY A 101 1.86 7.49 2.24
N TYR A 102 1.43 6.23 2.15
CA TYR A 102 0.08 5.87 1.70
C TYR A 102 -0.92 5.71 2.86
N ILE A 103 -0.43 5.70 4.10
CA ILE A 103 -1.23 5.40 5.31
C ILE A 103 -2.40 6.37 5.48
N LYS A 104 -2.12 7.68 5.49
CA LYS A 104 -3.15 8.71 5.67
C LYS A 104 -4.22 8.64 4.59
N ARG A 105 -3.78 8.47 3.34
CA ARG A 105 -4.64 8.33 2.17
C ARG A 105 -5.63 7.18 2.31
N LEU A 106 -5.17 5.98 2.69
CA LEU A 106 -6.06 4.84 2.84
C LEU A 106 -6.98 4.98 4.05
N LYS A 107 -6.45 5.45 5.19
CA LYS A 107 -7.25 5.67 6.39
C LYS A 107 -8.39 6.65 6.14
N SER A 108 -8.11 7.77 5.46
CA SER A 108 -9.14 8.78 5.12
C SER A 108 -10.25 8.18 4.25
N ALA A 109 -9.89 7.39 3.25
CA ALA A 109 -10.86 6.77 2.37
C ALA A 109 -11.72 5.72 3.07
N VAL A 110 -11.11 4.85 3.88
CA VAL A 110 -11.84 3.84 4.67
C VAL A 110 -12.78 4.52 5.65
N SER A 111 -12.33 5.56 6.33
CA SER A 111 -13.16 6.39 7.22
C SER A 111 -14.41 6.92 6.49
N ALA A 112 -14.23 7.49 5.30
CA ALA A 112 -15.30 8.05 4.49
C ALA A 112 -16.34 6.99 4.06
N VAL A 113 -15.89 5.88 3.47
CA VAL A 113 -16.81 4.88 2.90
C VAL A 113 -17.50 4.02 3.97
N THR A 114 -16.91 3.92 5.16
CA THR A 114 -17.46 3.13 6.27
C THR A 114 -18.11 3.99 7.36
N LYS A 115 -18.13 5.32 7.19
CA LYS A 115 -18.63 6.28 8.19
C LYS A 115 -17.98 6.07 9.57
N ASN A 116 -16.67 5.90 9.60
CA ASN A 116 -15.85 5.64 10.79
C ASN A 116 -16.20 4.34 11.56
N LYS A 117 -16.92 3.41 10.95
CA LYS A 117 -17.30 2.15 11.61
C LYS A 117 -16.19 1.10 11.62
N VAL A 118 -15.12 1.30 10.84
CA VAL A 118 -14.00 0.36 10.72
C VAL A 118 -12.79 0.86 11.49
N ASN A 119 -12.21 -0.02 12.31
CA ASN A 119 -10.89 0.19 12.90
C ASN A 119 -9.81 -0.40 11.97
N LEU A 120 -9.15 0.48 11.19
CA LEU A 120 -8.06 0.09 10.29
C LEU A 120 -6.71 0.31 10.94
N ILE A 121 -6.03 -0.78 11.25
CA ILE A 121 -4.64 -0.78 11.74
C ILE A 121 -3.69 -1.06 10.57
N ILE A 122 -2.68 -0.20 10.40
CA ILE A 122 -1.63 -0.41 9.41
C ILE A 122 -0.31 -0.63 10.14
N LYS A 123 0.27 -1.83 9.94
CA LYS A 123 1.58 -2.22 10.48
C LYS A 123 2.63 -2.10 9.38
N ILE A 124 3.66 -1.32 9.65
CA ILE A 124 4.77 -1.12 8.72
C ILE A 124 5.91 -2.08 9.07
N CYS A 125 6.35 -2.85 8.09
CA CYS A 125 7.52 -3.71 8.17
C CYS A 125 8.69 -3.06 7.40
N GLN A 126 9.85 -3.00 8.02
CA GLN A 126 11.04 -2.45 7.38
C GLN A 126 11.55 -3.37 6.26
N LEU A 127 12.20 -2.76 5.29
CA LEU A 127 12.85 -3.48 4.20
C LEU A 127 14.04 -4.26 4.73
N VAL A 128 14.12 -5.53 4.35
CA VAL A 128 15.24 -6.41 4.68
C VAL A 128 16.32 -6.26 3.61
N LYS A 129 17.54 -5.93 4.03
CA LYS A 129 18.73 -5.96 3.16
C LYS A 129 19.45 -7.27 3.35
N ILE A 130 19.72 -7.98 2.26
CA ILE A 130 20.53 -9.19 2.27
C ILE A 130 21.96 -8.79 1.90
N VAL A 131 22.91 -9.21 2.75
CA VAL A 131 24.34 -8.97 2.55
C VAL A 131 25.00 -10.30 2.23
N GLU A 132 25.65 -10.40 1.07
CA GLU A 132 26.45 -11.53 0.65
C GLU A 132 27.87 -11.03 0.31
N ASN A 133 28.90 -11.70 0.82
CA ASN A 133 30.31 -11.31 0.61
C ASN A 133 30.60 -9.83 0.92
N LYS A 134 30.08 -9.32 2.04
CA LYS A 134 30.21 -7.92 2.51
C LYS A 134 29.54 -6.86 1.61
N SER A 135 28.85 -7.25 0.55
CA SER A 135 28.10 -6.33 -0.31
C SER A 135 26.59 -6.49 -0.13
N VAL A 136 25.84 -5.39 -0.23
CA VAL A 136 24.39 -5.43 -0.19
C VAL A 136 23.88 -5.93 -1.54
N MET A 137 23.12 -7.03 -1.52
CA MET A 137 22.47 -7.53 -2.71
C MET A 137 21.36 -6.58 -3.14
N LYS A 138 21.50 -5.98 -4.31
CA LYS A 138 20.41 -5.18 -4.92
C LYS A 138 19.33 -6.12 -5.42
N MET A 139 18.15 -6.02 -4.82
CA MET A 139 16.98 -6.81 -5.23
C MET A 139 16.05 -5.97 -6.08
N SER A 140 15.65 -6.48 -7.24
CA SER A 140 14.67 -5.87 -8.12
C SER A 140 13.77 -6.96 -8.69
N LYS A 141 12.47 -6.90 -8.36
CA LYS A 141 11.48 -7.81 -8.94
C LYS A 141 11.35 -7.63 -10.45
N ARG A 142 11.50 -6.39 -10.93
CA ARG A 142 11.40 -6.05 -12.37
C ARG A 142 12.55 -6.66 -13.17
N GLU A 143 13.72 -6.79 -12.57
CA GLU A 143 14.93 -7.36 -13.20
C GLU A 143 15.08 -8.86 -12.90
N GLY A 144 14.11 -9.50 -12.24
CA GLY A 144 14.20 -10.90 -11.82
C GLY A 144 15.24 -11.18 -10.72
N LYS A 145 15.88 -10.13 -10.20
CA LYS A 145 16.91 -10.24 -9.16
C LYS A 145 16.29 -10.14 -7.78
N PHE A 146 15.72 -11.23 -7.28
CA PHE A 146 15.20 -11.30 -5.92
C PHE A 146 15.51 -12.64 -5.29
N LEU A 147 15.64 -12.66 -3.98
CA LEU A 147 15.87 -13.89 -3.20
C LEU A 147 14.57 -14.29 -2.51
N PRO A 148 13.89 -15.35 -2.98
CA PRO A 148 12.70 -15.88 -2.32
C PRO A 148 13.00 -16.35 -0.90
N ILE A 149 12.03 -16.25 0.00
CA ILE A 149 12.19 -16.61 1.42
C ILE A 149 12.54 -18.09 1.62
N ASP A 150 12.03 -18.97 0.76
CA ASP A 150 12.35 -20.40 0.78
C ASP A 150 13.85 -20.67 0.55
N LYS A 151 14.50 -19.90 -0.33
CA LYS A 151 15.96 -19.98 -0.52
C LYS A 151 16.75 -19.49 0.71
N VAL A 152 16.24 -18.47 1.41
CA VAL A 152 16.82 -18.02 2.68
C VAL A 152 16.70 -19.11 3.72
N ILE A 153 15.52 -19.69 3.88
CA ILE A 153 15.25 -20.78 4.83
C ILE A 153 16.15 -22.00 4.54
N LYS A 154 16.32 -22.36 3.26
CA LYS A 154 17.23 -23.46 2.88
C LYS A 154 18.70 -23.19 3.23
N LYS A 155 19.15 -21.92 3.17
CA LYS A 155 20.54 -21.54 3.48
C LYS A 155 20.83 -21.44 4.98
N VAL A 156 19.91 -20.92 5.79
CA VAL A 156 20.16 -20.60 7.20
C VAL A 156 19.31 -21.41 8.19
N GLY A 157 18.33 -22.14 7.70
CA GLY A 157 17.39 -22.91 8.53
C GLY A 157 16.15 -22.10 8.92
N ARG A 158 15.04 -22.82 9.16
CA ARG A 158 13.74 -22.22 9.49
C ARG A 158 13.76 -21.49 10.84
N ASP A 159 14.30 -22.10 11.85
CA ASP A 159 14.26 -21.57 13.21
C ASP A 159 15.17 -20.33 13.36
N VAL A 160 16.35 -20.36 12.73
CA VAL A 160 17.26 -19.21 12.68
C VAL A 160 16.61 -18.05 11.94
N THR A 161 15.94 -18.32 10.81
CA THR A 161 15.22 -17.27 10.05
C THR A 161 14.12 -16.65 10.91
N ARG A 162 13.30 -17.47 11.58
CA ARG A 162 12.23 -16.99 12.47
C ARG A 162 12.78 -16.19 13.64
N PHE A 163 13.81 -16.69 14.32
CA PHE A 163 14.46 -16.01 15.44
C PHE A 163 14.92 -14.61 15.04
N ILE A 164 15.63 -14.49 13.92
CA ILE A 164 16.13 -13.21 13.44
C ILE A 164 14.96 -12.25 13.12
N MET A 165 13.90 -12.74 12.47
CA MET A 165 12.75 -11.90 12.11
C MET A 165 11.96 -11.46 13.36
N LEU A 166 11.82 -12.29 14.37
CA LEU A 166 11.06 -11.99 15.60
C LEU A 166 11.83 -11.13 16.61
N THR A 167 13.16 -11.23 16.63
CA THR A 167 13.99 -10.46 17.57
C THR A 167 14.28 -9.03 17.12
N ARG A 168 13.93 -8.68 15.89
CA ARG A 168 14.13 -7.34 15.36
C ARG A 168 12.85 -6.52 15.47
N LYS A 169 13.00 -5.28 15.90
CA LYS A 169 11.89 -4.31 15.83
C LYS A 169 11.53 -4.08 14.38
N ASN A 170 10.25 -4.02 14.08
CA ASN A 170 9.74 -3.72 12.73
C ASN A 170 10.13 -2.32 12.21
N THR A 171 10.67 -1.47 13.07
CA THR A 171 11.17 -0.12 12.76
C THR A 171 12.67 -0.08 12.45
N GLU A 172 13.43 -1.15 12.72
CA GLU A 172 14.87 -1.19 12.49
C GLU A 172 15.20 -1.72 11.09
N LYS A 173 16.09 -1.00 10.36
CA LYS A 173 16.68 -1.52 9.12
C LYS A 173 17.61 -2.66 9.47
N LEU A 174 17.39 -3.83 8.88
CA LEU A 174 18.29 -4.99 9.01
C LEU A 174 19.60 -4.71 8.24
N GLU A 175 20.62 -4.21 8.92
CA GLU A 175 21.87 -3.80 8.27
C GLU A 175 22.99 -4.84 8.25
N LYS A 176 22.94 -5.94 9.04
CA LYS A 176 24.03 -6.93 9.04
C LYS A 176 23.57 -8.36 9.29
N TYR A 177 23.69 -9.22 8.28
CA TYR A 177 23.93 -10.65 8.46
C TYR A 177 25.44 -10.89 8.57
N ARG A 178 25.96 -11.08 9.78
CA ARG A 178 27.23 -11.79 9.95
C ARG A 178 26.97 -13.27 9.68
N LYS A 179 27.80 -13.90 8.83
CA LYS A 179 27.84 -15.36 8.72
C LYS A 179 27.93 -15.95 10.12
N ILE A 180 26.91 -16.67 10.55
CA ILE A 180 27.06 -17.64 11.64
C ILE A 180 27.94 -18.75 11.04
N LYS A 181 29.22 -18.76 11.39
CA LYS A 181 30.07 -19.88 11.08
C LYS A 181 29.44 -21.12 11.75
N LYS A 182 29.15 -22.15 10.97
CA LYS A 182 28.95 -23.48 11.53
C LYS A 182 30.23 -23.83 12.27
N SER A 183 30.20 -23.95 13.59
CA SER A 183 31.16 -24.68 14.39
C SER A 183 30.96 -26.14 14.15
#